data_f8cba3317b844829fd669fb91ae174ad
#
_entry.id   f8cba3317b844829fd669fb91ae174ad
#
_cell.length_a   1.000
_cell.length_b   1.000
_cell.length_c   1.000
_cell.angle_alpha   90.00
_cell.angle_beta   90.00
_cell.angle_gamma   90.00
#
_symmetry.space_group_name_H-M   'P 1'
#
loop_
_entity.id
_entity.type
_entity.pdbx_description
1 polymer ?
#
loop_
_entity_poly.entity_id
_entity_poly.type
_entity_poly.pdbx_seq_one_letter_code
_entity_poly.pdbx_strand_id
1 'polypeptide(L)'
;KTDLVFGHQMMIVIFSGLIAAIFWNLLTWWFGIPSSSSHALVGAFSGAAIAYGGFETVNSVVIYKTAAFILLAPVVGMIIAFIISLWFIHSFKKGWVPKIIAFTIFIGVAVFLYYNMEFNAAKLKSDFDNYYLKVIFYGKNFKWILLCSILVIMAGFTLFLNTLNANRANTWFKRLQLVSSAAFSIGHGGNDAQKVMGIIMAALIAYNPQLYSLDHMESWVPLACYTAIALGTMSGGWKIVKTMGTRITK
;
A
#
# COMPACT_ATOMS: atom_id res chain seq x y z
N LYS A 1 -15.33 25.61 -27.08
CA LYS A 1 -15.77 24.41 -27.86
C LYS A 1 -14.72 23.31 -27.93
N THR A 2 -13.42 23.63 -28.04
CA THR A 2 -12.31 22.66 -28.06
C THR A 2 -12.20 21.88 -26.73
N ASP A 3 -12.37 22.54 -25.60
CA ASP A 3 -12.26 21.93 -24.28
C ASP A 3 -13.36 20.91 -23.98
N LEU A 4 -14.59 21.18 -24.46
CA LEU A 4 -15.72 20.25 -24.32
C LEU A 4 -15.54 18.99 -25.16
N VAL A 5 -14.99 19.14 -26.38
CA VAL A 5 -14.70 17.99 -27.26
C VAL A 5 -13.61 17.12 -26.66
N PHE A 6 -12.54 17.72 -26.13
CA PHE A 6 -11.45 17.01 -25.46
C PHE A 6 -11.93 16.29 -24.20
N GLY A 7 -12.76 16.93 -23.38
CA GLY A 7 -13.35 16.32 -22.20
C GLY A 7 -14.21 15.10 -22.53
N HIS A 8 -15.04 15.19 -23.58
CA HIS A 8 -15.87 14.07 -24.03
C HIS A 8 -15.05 12.88 -24.54
N GLN A 9 -13.99 13.14 -25.31
CA GLN A 9 -13.09 12.10 -25.81
C GLN A 9 -12.35 11.41 -24.66
N MET A 10 -11.86 12.18 -23.67
CA MET A 10 -11.20 11.64 -22.48
C MET A 10 -12.14 10.75 -21.66
N MET A 11 -13.41 11.14 -21.52
CA MET A 11 -14.41 10.30 -20.86
C MET A 11 -14.62 8.96 -21.59
N ILE A 12 -14.66 8.93 -22.91
CA ILE A 12 -14.79 7.69 -23.69
C ILE A 12 -13.61 6.76 -23.39
N VAL A 13 -12.38 7.27 -23.38
CA VAL A 13 -11.18 6.47 -23.04
C VAL A 13 -11.25 5.93 -21.62
N ILE A 14 -11.65 6.77 -20.64
CA ILE A 14 -11.80 6.37 -19.24
C ILE A 14 -12.84 5.26 -19.11
N PHE A 15 -14.03 5.41 -19.65
CA PHE A 15 -15.09 4.41 -19.57
C PHE A 15 -14.71 3.11 -20.29
N SER A 16 -14.08 3.19 -21.46
CA SER A 16 -13.59 2.01 -22.18
C SER A 16 -12.55 1.23 -21.35
N GLY A 17 -11.60 1.93 -20.73
CA GLY A 17 -10.63 1.34 -19.83
C GLY A 17 -11.27 0.69 -18.60
N LEU A 18 -12.26 1.35 -17.99
CA LEU A 18 -13.01 0.78 -16.85
C LEU A 18 -13.77 -0.49 -17.23
N ILE A 19 -14.49 -0.48 -18.35
CA ILE A 19 -15.24 -1.66 -18.83
C ILE A 19 -14.28 -2.82 -19.08
N ALA A 20 -13.15 -2.58 -19.74
CA ALA A 20 -12.14 -3.61 -19.99
C ALA A 20 -11.55 -4.17 -18.69
N ALA A 21 -11.23 -3.31 -17.71
CA ALA A 21 -10.72 -3.73 -16.41
C ALA A 21 -11.75 -4.55 -15.61
N ILE A 22 -13.02 -4.12 -15.59
CA ILE A 22 -14.12 -4.82 -14.94
C ILE A 22 -14.31 -6.20 -15.58
N PHE A 23 -14.37 -6.27 -16.91
CA PHE A 23 -14.50 -7.53 -17.64
C PHE A 23 -13.36 -8.50 -17.31
N TRP A 24 -12.10 -8.03 -17.33
CA TRP A 24 -10.94 -8.85 -16.98
C TRP A 24 -10.99 -9.35 -15.53
N ASN A 25 -11.34 -8.48 -14.59
CA ASN A 25 -11.43 -8.85 -13.18
C ASN A 25 -12.56 -9.85 -12.92
N LEU A 26 -13.72 -9.69 -13.56
CA LEU A 26 -14.82 -10.66 -13.47
C LEU A 26 -14.47 -12.01 -14.09
N LEU A 27 -13.80 -11.99 -15.24
CA LEU A 27 -13.35 -13.21 -15.92
C LEU A 27 -12.37 -14.00 -15.04
N THR A 28 -11.32 -13.34 -14.52
CA THR A 28 -10.33 -13.98 -13.65
C THR A 28 -10.94 -14.47 -12.33
N TRP A 29 -11.87 -13.69 -11.75
CA TRP A 29 -12.63 -14.13 -10.59
C TRP A 29 -13.50 -15.35 -10.88
N TRP A 30 -14.17 -15.39 -12.02
CA TRP A 30 -15.00 -16.53 -12.43
C TRP A 30 -14.19 -17.82 -12.51
N PHE A 31 -12.99 -17.77 -13.06
CA PHE A 31 -12.08 -18.92 -13.11
C PHE A 31 -11.29 -19.16 -11.82
N GLY A 32 -11.41 -18.29 -10.82
CA GLY A 32 -10.66 -18.39 -9.57
C GLY A 32 -9.16 -18.13 -9.75
N ILE A 33 -8.79 -17.38 -10.77
CA ILE A 33 -7.39 -17.00 -11.05
C ILE A 33 -7.04 -15.75 -10.24
N PRO A 34 -6.03 -15.82 -9.33
CA PRO A 34 -5.58 -14.64 -8.61
C PRO A 34 -4.91 -13.67 -9.58
N SER A 35 -5.53 -12.51 -9.79
CA SER A 35 -4.99 -11.43 -10.62
C SER A 35 -4.93 -10.13 -9.85
N SER A 36 -4.05 -9.21 -10.28
CA SER A 36 -3.93 -7.89 -9.69
C SER A 36 -4.88 -6.92 -10.38
N SER A 37 -5.85 -6.39 -9.64
CA SER A 37 -6.76 -5.34 -10.13
C SER A 37 -6.03 -4.09 -10.58
N SER A 38 -4.93 -3.74 -9.90
CA SER A 38 -4.09 -2.58 -10.27
C SER A 38 -3.41 -2.76 -11.63
N HIS A 39 -2.86 -3.95 -11.89
CA HIS A 39 -2.24 -4.24 -13.19
C HIS A 39 -3.29 -4.34 -14.31
N ALA A 40 -4.47 -4.89 -14.00
CA ALA A 40 -5.61 -4.92 -14.92
C ALA A 40 -6.04 -3.50 -15.31
N LEU A 41 -6.12 -2.57 -14.33
CA LEU A 41 -6.39 -1.16 -14.60
C LEU A 41 -5.34 -0.52 -15.51
N VAL A 42 -4.05 -0.67 -15.19
CA VAL A 42 -2.97 -0.10 -16.02
C VAL A 42 -3.04 -0.64 -17.45
N GLY A 43 -3.22 -1.95 -17.62
CA GLY A 43 -3.35 -2.57 -18.94
C GLY A 43 -4.58 -2.09 -19.70
N ALA A 44 -5.72 -2.03 -19.05
CA ALA A 44 -6.99 -1.62 -19.66
C ALA A 44 -6.97 -0.15 -20.10
N PHE A 45 -6.47 0.76 -19.26
CA PHE A 45 -6.34 2.18 -19.61
C PHE A 45 -5.30 2.41 -20.70
N SER A 46 -4.15 1.71 -20.63
CA SER A 46 -3.16 1.78 -21.70
C SER A 46 -3.73 1.28 -23.02
N GLY A 47 -4.45 0.15 -23.01
CA GLY A 47 -5.12 -0.38 -24.20
C GLY A 47 -6.17 0.57 -24.78
N ALA A 48 -7.00 1.19 -23.92
CA ALA A 48 -7.99 2.18 -24.36
C ALA A 48 -7.34 3.42 -24.97
N ALA A 49 -6.24 3.93 -24.35
CA ALA A 49 -5.50 5.07 -24.86
C ALA A 49 -4.81 4.76 -26.22
N ILE A 50 -4.22 3.58 -26.35
CA ILE A 50 -3.60 3.13 -27.62
C ILE A 50 -4.65 3.00 -28.72
N ALA A 51 -5.80 2.41 -28.41
CA ALA A 51 -6.89 2.28 -29.38
C ALA A 51 -7.44 3.63 -29.85
N TYR A 52 -7.42 4.64 -28.96
CA TYR A 52 -7.87 5.98 -29.28
C TYR A 52 -6.87 6.81 -30.09
N GLY A 53 -5.59 6.81 -29.69
CA GLY A 53 -4.60 7.74 -30.26
C GLY A 53 -3.25 7.11 -30.62
N GLY A 54 -3.18 5.77 -30.65
CA GLY A 54 -1.94 5.06 -30.97
C GLY A 54 -0.96 4.95 -29.78
N PHE A 55 0.17 4.29 -30.04
CA PHE A 55 1.18 4.03 -29.00
C PHE A 55 1.83 5.28 -28.40
N GLU A 56 1.79 6.40 -29.10
CA GLU A 56 2.34 7.69 -28.66
C GLU A 56 1.57 8.31 -27.48
N THR A 57 0.30 7.88 -27.27
CA THR A 57 -0.54 8.38 -26.17
C THR A 57 -0.13 7.82 -24.81
N VAL A 58 0.65 6.75 -24.78
CA VAL A 58 1.03 6.06 -23.55
C VAL A 58 2.46 6.43 -23.16
N ASN A 59 2.64 6.87 -21.91
CA ASN A 59 3.97 7.13 -21.38
C ASN A 59 4.73 5.80 -21.15
N SER A 60 5.60 5.44 -22.09
CA SER A 60 6.37 4.20 -22.08
C SER A 60 7.22 4.05 -20.80
N VAL A 61 7.77 5.16 -20.27
CA VAL A 61 8.57 5.16 -19.03
C VAL A 61 7.75 4.68 -17.84
N VAL A 62 6.48 5.09 -17.75
CA VAL A 62 5.57 4.63 -16.67
C VAL A 62 5.28 3.14 -16.81
N ILE A 63 5.04 2.65 -18.02
CA ILE A 63 4.79 1.23 -18.29
C ILE A 63 6.02 0.38 -17.92
N TYR A 64 7.23 0.77 -18.36
CA TYR A 64 8.47 0.05 -18.02
C TYR A 64 8.75 0.05 -16.52
N LYS A 65 8.55 1.18 -15.83
CA LYS A 65 8.66 1.23 -14.37
C LYS A 65 7.68 0.28 -13.70
N THR A 66 6.43 0.28 -14.11
CA THR A 66 5.40 -0.62 -13.56
C THR A 66 5.79 -2.08 -13.80
N ALA A 67 6.21 -2.46 -15.00
CA ALA A 67 6.66 -3.81 -15.32
C ALA A 67 7.88 -4.23 -14.48
N ALA A 68 8.86 -3.33 -14.31
CA ALA A 68 10.01 -3.58 -13.47
C ALA A 68 9.64 -3.80 -12.00
N PHE A 69 8.71 -3.00 -11.46
CA PHE A 69 8.23 -3.17 -10.09
C PHE A 69 7.43 -4.46 -9.87
N ILE A 70 6.73 -4.98 -10.89
CA ILE A 70 6.06 -6.29 -10.81
C ILE A 70 7.06 -7.41 -10.48
N LEU A 71 8.27 -7.36 -11.02
CA LEU A 71 9.32 -8.34 -10.76
C LEU A 71 10.12 -8.01 -9.50
N LEU A 72 10.46 -6.75 -9.28
CA LEU A 72 11.32 -6.31 -8.19
C LEU A 72 10.65 -6.39 -6.82
N ALA A 73 9.37 -6.02 -6.72
CA ALA A 73 8.68 -5.96 -5.44
C ALA A 73 8.57 -7.32 -4.72
N PRO A 74 8.22 -8.45 -5.38
CA PRO A 74 8.24 -9.76 -4.75
C PRO A 74 9.64 -10.19 -4.28
N VAL A 75 10.69 -9.89 -5.03
CA VAL A 75 12.08 -10.21 -4.66
C VAL A 75 12.49 -9.45 -3.41
N VAL A 76 12.25 -8.14 -3.39
CA VAL A 76 12.54 -7.30 -2.21
C VAL A 76 11.72 -7.77 -1.01
N GLY A 77 10.43 -8.06 -1.20
CA GLY A 77 9.55 -8.57 -0.16
C GLY A 77 10.05 -9.90 0.41
N MET A 78 10.50 -10.82 -0.43
CA MET A 78 11.08 -12.10 -0.03
C MET A 78 12.35 -11.91 0.82
N ILE A 79 13.25 -11.03 0.42
CA ILE A 79 14.49 -10.74 1.16
C ILE A 79 14.15 -10.16 2.55
N ILE A 80 13.25 -9.18 2.60
CA ILE A 80 12.83 -8.57 3.87
C ILE A 80 12.15 -9.61 4.77
N ALA A 81 11.23 -10.41 4.23
CA ALA A 81 10.54 -11.45 4.99
C ALA A 81 11.53 -12.50 5.52
N PHE A 82 12.54 -12.88 4.74
CA PHE A 82 13.59 -13.80 5.16
C PHE A 82 14.41 -13.23 6.33
N ILE A 83 14.85 -11.97 6.24
CA ILE A 83 15.58 -11.29 7.32
C ILE A 83 14.75 -11.22 8.60
N ILE A 84 13.48 -10.82 8.50
CA ILE A 84 12.57 -10.75 9.64
C ILE A 84 12.33 -12.14 10.25
N SER A 85 12.17 -13.17 9.43
CA SER A 85 11.99 -14.55 9.90
C SER A 85 13.22 -15.05 10.65
N LEU A 86 14.41 -14.83 10.11
CA LEU A 86 15.66 -15.17 10.81
C LEU A 86 15.79 -14.42 12.13
N TRP A 87 15.44 -13.15 12.17
CA TRP A 87 15.44 -12.36 13.39
C TRP A 87 14.56 -13.02 14.46
N PHE A 88 13.30 -13.33 14.15
CA PHE A 88 12.38 -13.90 15.13
C PHE A 88 12.77 -15.31 15.55
N ILE A 89 13.28 -16.15 14.66
CA ILE A 89 13.80 -17.49 15.02
C ILE A 89 14.93 -17.38 16.05
N HIS A 90 15.83 -16.41 15.90
CA HIS A 90 16.93 -16.21 16.85
C HIS A 90 16.48 -15.53 18.16
N SER A 91 15.36 -14.81 18.16
CA SER A 91 14.80 -14.18 19.36
C SER A 91 14.34 -15.17 20.43
N PHE A 92 14.07 -16.43 20.06
CA PHE A 92 13.70 -17.50 20.99
C PHE A 92 14.90 -18.12 21.75
N LYS A 93 16.11 -17.89 21.28
CA LYS A 93 17.29 -18.41 21.99
C LYS A 93 17.38 -17.72 23.33
N LYS A 94 17.17 -18.50 24.41
CA LYS A 94 17.35 -18.00 25.77
C LYS A 94 18.81 -17.59 25.95
N GLY A 95 19.05 -16.34 26.35
CA GLY A 95 20.40 -15.86 26.57
C GLY A 95 20.49 -14.32 26.54
N TRP A 96 21.70 -13.83 26.65
CA TRP A 96 21.98 -12.38 26.63
C TRP A 96 22.01 -11.78 25.21
N VAL A 97 22.34 -12.60 24.20
CA VAL A 97 22.50 -12.13 22.81
C VAL A 97 21.27 -11.43 22.26
N PRO A 98 20.03 -11.98 22.32
CA PRO A 98 18.84 -11.27 21.86
C PRO A 98 18.59 -9.96 22.61
N LYS A 99 18.91 -9.92 23.91
CA LYS A 99 18.76 -8.72 24.74
C LYS A 99 19.75 -7.63 24.30
N ILE A 100 21.02 -7.99 24.11
CA ILE A 100 22.05 -7.05 23.64
C ILE A 100 21.64 -6.48 22.28
N ILE A 101 21.21 -7.32 21.33
CA ILE A 101 20.75 -6.86 20.01
C ILE A 101 19.58 -5.88 20.16
N ALA A 102 18.57 -6.19 20.97
CA ALA A 102 17.43 -5.31 21.17
C ALA A 102 17.85 -3.95 21.76
N PHE A 103 18.70 -3.94 22.78
CA PHE A 103 19.21 -2.68 23.37
C PHE A 103 20.08 -1.88 22.39
N THR A 104 20.92 -2.56 21.59
CA THR A 104 21.71 -1.90 20.55
C THR A 104 20.81 -1.22 19.52
N ILE A 105 19.68 -1.83 19.16
CA ILE A 105 18.70 -1.22 18.26
C ILE A 105 18.04 -0.02 18.90
N PHE A 106 17.62 -0.09 20.17
CA PHE A 106 17.02 1.07 20.85
C PHE A 106 17.99 2.27 20.87
N ILE A 107 19.25 2.02 21.22
CA ILE A 107 20.28 3.06 21.22
C ILE A 107 20.54 3.57 19.81
N GLY A 108 20.69 2.66 18.83
CA GLY A 108 20.92 3.02 17.43
C GLY A 108 19.78 3.86 16.85
N VAL A 109 18.53 3.51 17.15
CA VAL A 109 17.35 4.28 16.73
C VAL A 109 17.33 5.65 17.39
N ALA A 110 17.61 5.74 18.69
CA ALA A 110 17.65 7.04 19.38
C ALA A 110 18.72 7.96 18.79
N VAL A 111 19.93 7.45 18.58
CA VAL A 111 21.03 8.20 17.94
C VAL A 111 20.69 8.58 16.52
N PHE A 112 20.12 7.65 15.73
CA PHE A 112 19.73 7.92 14.34
C PHE A 112 18.68 9.03 14.26
N LEU A 113 17.63 8.99 15.09
CA LEU A 113 16.60 10.02 15.12
C LEU A 113 17.17 11.36 15.56
N TYR A 114 18.05 11.37 16.57
CA TYR A 114 18.70 12.61 17.01
C TYR A 114 19.44 13.33 15.88
N TYR A 115 20.17 12.63 15.04
CA TYR A 115 20.92 13.22 13.93
C TYR A 115 20.11 13.51 12.67
N ASN A 116 19.02 12.78 12.43
CA ASN A 116 18.28 12.88 11.17
C ASN A 116 16.97 13.65 11.25
N MET A 117 16.43 13.87 12.45
CA MET A 117 15.21 14.66 12.62
C MET A 117 15.50 16.17 12.53
N GLU A 118 14.58 16.90 11.92
CA GLU A 118 14.61 18.36 11.90
C GLU A 118 13.84 18.90 13.10
N PHE A 119 14.50 19.70 13.92
CA PHE A 119 13.93 20.32 15.13
C PHE A 119 13.79 21.83 15.00
N ASN A 120 14.30 22.43 13.93
CA ASN A 120 14.24 23.88 13.74
C ASN A 120 12.82 24.31 13.37
N ALA A 121 12.15 25.03 14.29
CA ALA A 121 10.77 25.48 14.12
C ALA A 121 10.54 26.29 12.83
N ALA A 122 11.53 27.05 12.37
CA ALA A 122 11.43 27.83 11.12
C ALA A 122 11.35 26.96 9.85
N LYS A 123 11.85 25.72 9.89
CA LYS A 123 11.83 24.78 8.77
C LYS A 123 10.63 23.83 8.79
N LEU A 124 9.94 23.72 9.93
CA LEU A 124 8.81 22.82 10.11
C LEU A 124 7.54 23.44 9.50
N LYS A 125 7.29 23.15 8.23
CA LYS A 125 6.04 23.52 7.55
C LYS A 125 4.95 22.52 7.93
N SER A 126 3.99 22.92 8.76
CA SER A 126 2.81 22.11 9.09
C SER A 126 1.69 22.99 9.64
N ASP A 127 0.45 22.52 9.49
CA ASP A 127 -0.76 23.23 9.93
C ASP A 127 -1.05 23.10 11.44
N PHE A 128 -0.20 22.41 12.19
CA PHE A 128 -0.36 22.21 13.63
C PHE A 128 0.21 23.40 14.41
N ASP A 129 -0.49 23.88 15.43
CA ASP A 129 0.00 24.94 16.32
C ASP A 129 1.02 24.43 17.34
N ASN A 130 0.89 23.19 17.79
CA ASN A 130 1.76 22.59 18.79
C ASN A 130 3.11 22.20 18.19
N TYR A 131 4.21 22.69 18.80
CA TYR A 131 5.58 22.42 18.34
C TYR A 131 5.90 20.92 18.24
N TYR A 132 5.51 20.10 19.22
CA TYR A 132 5.79 18.66 19.19
C TYR A 132 5.06 17.96 18.04
N LEU A 133 3.82 18.37 17.76
CA LEU A 133 3.07 17.86 16.61
C LEU A 133 3.71 18.29 15.29
N LYS A 134 4.20 19.54 15.21
CA LYS A 134 4.98 20.01 14.04
C LYS A 134 6.20 19.13 13.80
N VAL A 135 6.97 18.82 14.83
CA VAL A 135 8.16 17.96 14.72
C VAL A 135 7.80 16.56 14.27
N ILE A 136 6.78 15.95 14.86
CA ILE A 136 6.37 14.56 14.57
C ILE A 136 5.82 14.43 13.14
N PHE A 137 4.90 15.31 12.75
CA PHE A 137 4.21 15.24 11.46
C PHE A 137 4.93 15.96 10.32
N TYR A 138 6.08 16.57 10.56
CA TYR A 138 6.91 17.06 9.48
C TYR A 138 7.33 15.91 8.57
N GLY A 139 7.03 16.01 7.27
CA GLY A 139 7.10 14.88 6.33
C GLY A 139 8.42 14.10 6.32
N LYS A 140 9.57 14.76 6.50
CA LYS A 140 10.88 14.11 6.65
C LYS A 140 10.96 13.33 7.96
N ASN A 141 10.59 13.94 9.07
CA ASN A 141 10.63 13.35 10.40
C ASN A 141 9.67 12.18 10.51
N PHE A 142 8.46 12.35 10.01
CA PHE A 142 7.42 11.33 10.05
C PHE A 142 7.84 10.02 9.38
N LYS A 143 8.53 10.11 8.22
CA LYS A 143 9.08 8.93 7.54
C LYS A 143 10.08 8.19 8.41
N TRP A 144 10.99 8.91 9.07
CA TRP A 144 11.99 8.30 9.95
C TRP A 144 11.37 7.72 11.21
N ILE A 145 10.41 8.43 11.80
CA ILE A 145 9.66 7.94 12.96
C ILE A 145 8.94 6.63 12.62
N LEU A 146 8.25 6.56 11.48
CA LEU A 146 7.58 5.33 11.04
C LEU A 146 8.56 4.17 10.85
N LEU A 147 9.67 4.39 10.15
CA LEU A 147 10.68 3.36 9.92
C LEU A 147 11.27 2.88 11.26
N CYS A 148 11.66 3.81 12.13
CA CYS A 148 12.26 3.51 13.42
C CYS A 148 11.26 2.86 14.38
N SER A 149 9.96 3.19 14.32
CA SER A 149 8.93 2.54 15.14
C SER A 149 8.83 1.04 14.86
N ILE A 150 8.99 0.62 13.61
CA ILE A 150 9.01 -0.80 13.24
C ILE A 150 10.19 -1.50 13.93
N LEU A 151 11.39 -0.92 13.89
CA LEU A 151 12.58 -1.50 14.53
C LEU A 151 12.44 -1.56 16.06
N VAL A 152 11.87 -0.52 16.68
CA VAL A 152 11.58 -0.46 18.11
C VAL A 152 10.58 -1.53 18.53
N ILE A 153 9.50 -1.68 17.76
CA ILE A 153 8.48 -2.71 18.01
C ILE A 153 9.11 -4.11 17.88
N MET A 154 9.91 -4.36 16.84
CA MET A 154 10.60 -5.62 16.64
C MET A 154 11.57 -5.93 17.79
N ALA A 155 12.35 -4.93 18.23
CA ALA A 155 13.29 -5.09 19.35
C ALA A 155 12.54 -5.34 20.68
N GLY A 156 11.49 -4.59 20.96
CA GLY A 156 10.63 -4.80 22.12
C GLY A 156 9.97 -6.19 22.13
N PHE A 157 9.48 -6.61 20.95
CA PHE A 157 8.92 -7.94 20.80
C PHE A 157 9.96 -9.06 20.97
N THR A 158 11.20 -8.83 20.55
CA THR A 158 12.33 -9.75 20.82
C THR A 158 12.55 -9.94 22.32
N LEU A 159 12.55 -8.85 23.10
CA LEU A 159 12.66 -8.93 24.56
C LEU A 159 11.48 -9.71 25.17
N PHE A 160 10.28 -9.46 24.70
CA PHE A 160 9.08 -10.15 25.14
C PHE A 160 9.14 -11.65 24.82
N LEU A 161 9.49 -12.03 23.59
CA LEU A 161 9.64 -13.43 23.19
C LEU A 161 10.70 -14.18 24.00
N ASN A 162 11.78 -13.52 24.37
CA ASN A 162 12.85 -14.10 25.17
C ASN A 162 12.39 -14.52 26.57
N THR A 163 11.27 -13.96 27.07
CA THR A 163 10.66 -14.35 28.37
C THR A 163 9.69 -15.53 28.24
N LEU A 164 9.26 -15.87 27.03
CA LEU A 164 8.22 -16.87 26.80
C LEU A 164 8.78 -18.27 26.57
N ASN A 165 7.95 -19.28 26.90
CA ASN A 165 8.15 -20.65 26.45
C ASN A 165 7.62 -20.83 25.02
N ALA A 166 8.14 -21.84 24.28
CA ALA A 166 7.78 -22.10 22.88
C ALA A 166 6.26 -22.17 22.62
N ASN A 167 5.50 -22.84 23.49
CA ASN A 167 4.05 -22.95 23.36
C ASN A 167 3.32 -21.60 23.49
N ARG A 168 3.72 -20.78 24.45
CA ARG A 168 3.17 -19.43 24.63
C ARG A 168 3.53 -18.52 23.47
N ALA A 169 4.76 -18.63 23.00
CA ALA A 169 5.21 -17.87 21.85
C ALA A 169 4.43 -18.22 20.58
N ASN A 170 4.15 -19.50 20.31
CA ASN A 170 3.30 -19.93 19.18
C ASN A 170 1.90 -19.31 19.27
N THR A 171 1.31 -19.25 20.46
CA THR A 171 0.01 -18.58 20.66
C THR A 171 0.08 -17.08 20.32
N TRP A 172 1.15 -16.40 20.74
CA TRP A 172 1.36 -14.99 20.42
C TRP A 172 1.58 -14.76 18.93
N PHE A 173 2.35 -15.61 18.24
CA PHE A 173 2.50 -15.50 16.79
C PHE A 173 1.18 -15.63 16.05
N LYS A 174 0.32 -16.57 16.43
CA LYS A 174 -1.02 -16.72 15.86
C LYS A 174 -1.88 -15.45 16.05
N ARG A 175 -1.84 -14.86 17.25
CA ARG A 175 -2.56 -13.59 17.52
C ARG A 175 -2.01 -12.42 16.71
N LEU A 176 -0.69 -12.30 16.63
CA LEU A 176 -0.03 -11.24 15.87
C LEU A 176 -0.23 -11.40 14.37
N GLN A 177 -0.37 -12.63 13.87
CA GLN A 177 -0.75 -12.88 12.48
C GLN A 177 -2.11 -12.26 12.15
N LEU A 178 -3.09 -12.34 13.05
CA LEU A 178 -4.39 -11.68 12.86
C LEU A 178 -4.26 -10.16 12.83
N VAL A 179 -3.49 -9.59 13.74
CA VAL A 179 -3.22 -8.13 13.76
C VAL A 179 -2.49 -7.69 12.48
N SER A 180 -1.48 -8.44 12.07
CA SER A 180 -0.73 -8.18 10.82
C SER A 180 -1.65 -8.27 9.60
N SER A 181 -2.53 -9.27 9.54
CA SER A 181 -3.51 -9.41 8.46
C SER A 181 -4.48 -8.25 8.41
N ALA A 182 -4.95 -7.77 9.58
CA ALA A 182 -5.82 -6.60 9.65
C ALA A 182 -5.10 -5.33 9.19
N ALA A 183 -3.86 -5.09 9.65
CA ALA A 183 -3.06 -3.94 9.23
C ALA A 183 -2.74 -3.98 7.73
N PHE A 184 -2.41 -5.17 7.20
CA PHE A 184 -2.22 -5.37 5.77
C PHE A 184 -3.49 -5.07 4.96
N SER A 185 -4.65 -5.53 5.43
CA SER A 185 -5.93 -5.29 4.75
C SER A 185 -6.27 -3.80 4.69
N ILE A 186 -6.02 -3.05 5.76
CA ILE A 186 -6.22 -1.60 5.80
C ILE A 186 -5.29 -0.89 4.80
N GLY A 187 -3.99 -1.22 4.84
CA GLY A 187 -3.00 -0.59 3.96
C GLY A 187 -3.22 -0.94 2.49
N HIS A 188 -3.52 -2.21 2.18
CA HIS A 188 -3.76 -2.68 0.83
C HIS A 188 -5.06 -2.12 0.25
N GLY A 189 -6.15 -2.20 1.01
CA GLY A 189 -7.45 -1.65 0.61
C GLY A 189 -7.39 -0.13 0.42
N GLY A 190 -6.67 0.59 1.29
CA GLY A 190 -6.43 2.02 1.13
C GLY A 190 -5.70 2.36 -0.17
N ASN A 191 -4.63 1.65 -0.49
CA ASN A 191 -3.87 1.82 -1.73
C ASN A 191 -4.71 1.57 -2.99
N ASP A 192 -5.52 0.51 -2.98
CA ASP A 192 -6.35 0.18 -4.14
C ASP A 192 -7.51 1.17 -4.31
N ALA A 193 -8.10 1.63 -3.22
CA ALA A 193 -9.11 2.69 -3.25
C ALA A 193 -8.57 3.99 -3.86
N GLN A 194 -7.37 4.43 -3.47
CA GLN A 194 -6.78 5.67 -3.98
C GLN A 194 -6.62 5.69 -5.51
N LYS A 195 -6.29 4.55 -6.12
CA LYS A 195 -6.19 4.44 -7.57
C LYS A 195 -7.54 4.70 -8.26
N VAL A 196 -8.61 4.11 -7.71
CA VAL A 196 -9.97 4.29 -8.24
C VAL A 196 -10.47 5.71 -7.98
N MET A 197 -10.16 6.29 -6.81
CA MET A 197 -10.44 7.71 -6.52
C MET A 197 -9.82 8.63 -7.58
N GLY A 198 -8.55 8.39 -7.94
CA GLY A 198 -7.88 9.15 -8.99
C GLY A 198 -8.57 9.04 -10.35
N ILE A 199 -9.09 7.86 -10.71
CA ILE A 199 -9.82 7.63 -11.96
C ILE A 199 -11.18 8.37 -11.93
N ILE A 200 -11.90 8.30 -10.81
CA ILE A 200 -13.18 9.03 -10.66
C ILE A 200 -12.94 10.54 -10.77
N MET A 201 -11.91 11.04 -10.09
CA MET A 201 -11.55 12.48 -10.19
C MET A 201 -11.16 12.87 -11.60
N ALA A 202 -10.40 12.04 -12.32
CA ALA A 202 -10.08 12.29 -13.74
C ALA A 202 -11.34 12.35 -14.62
N ALA A 203 -12.33 11.49 -14.36
CA ALA A 203 -13.61 11.53 -15.08
C ALA A 203 -14.43 12.79 -14.74
N LEU A 204 -14.48 13.19 -13.47
CA LEU A 204 -15.17 14.41 -13.03
C LEU A 204 -14.54 15.67 -13.63
N ILE A 205 -13.21 15.75 -13.65
CA ILE A 205 -12.47 16.86 -14.26
C ILE A 205 -12.69 16.89 -15.78
N ALA A 206 -12.70 15.74 -16.45
CA ALA A 206 -13.00 15.66 -17.86
C ALA A 206 -14.43 16.11 -18.18
N TYR A 207 -15.38 15.87 -17.26
CA TYR A 207 -16.76 16.32 -17.37
C TYR A 207 -16.91 17.83 -17.18
N ASN A 208 -16.33 18.36 -16.10
CA ASN A 208 -16.37 19.80 -15.80
C ASN A 208 -15.09 20.29 -15.09
N PRO A 209 -14.09 20.77 -15.85
CA PRO A 209 -12.80 21.19 -15.29
C PRO A 209 -12.87 22.48 -14.48
N GLN A 210 -13.99 23.22 -14.55
CA GLN A 210 -14.17 24.44 -13.74
C GLN A 210 -14.69 24.13 -12.34
N LEU A 211 -15.41 23.02 -12.18
CA LEU A 211 -16.01 22.62 -10.92
C LEU A 211 -15.11 21.65 -10.13
N TYR A 212 -14.38 20.78 -10.80
CA TYR A 212 -13.57 19.72 -10.19
C TYR A 212 -12.08 19.94 -10.41
N SER A 213 -11.28 19.72 -9.37
CA SER A 213 -9.81 19.79 -9.44
C SER A 213 -9.18 18.66 -8.63
N LEU A 214 -7.90 18.35 -8.91
CA LEU A 214 -7.15 17.35 -8.12
C LEU A 214 -6.82 17.83 -6.70
N ASP A 215 -6.82 19.14 -6.47
CA ASP A 215 -6.49 19.72 -5.17
C ASP A 215 -7.65 19.61 -4.16
N HIS A 216 -8.87 19.38 -4.66
CA HIS A 216 -10.05 19.25 -3.81
C HIS A 216 -10.88 18.04 -4.21
N MET A 217 -10.70 16.95 -3.48
CA MET A 217 -11.44 15.71 -3.70
C MET A 217 -12.80 15.76 -2.99
N GLU A 218 -13.85 15.47 -3.73
CA GLU A 218 -15.21 15.38 -3.22
C GLU A 218 -15.31 14.28 -2.13
N SER A 219 -15.89 14.60 -0.97
CA SER A 219 -15.94 13.71 0.20
C SER A 219 -16.65 12.38 -0.04
N TRP A 220 -17.59 12.33 -0.99
CA TRP A 220 -18.31 11.12 -1.34
C TRP A 220 -17.43 10.10 -2.10
N VAL A 221 -16.39 10.56 -2.82
CA VAL A 221 -15.52 9.70 -3.65
C VAL A 221 -14.75 8.68 -2.80
N PRO A 222 -14.01 9.07 -1.74
CA PRO A 222 -13.38 8.12 -0.83
C PRO A 222 -14.37 7.15 -0.20
N LEU A 223 -15.51 7.65 0.27
CA LEU A 223 -16.52 6.82 0.92
C LEU A 223 -17.08 5.76 -0.02
N ALA A 224 -17.41 6.13 -1.25
CA ALA A 224 -17.88 5.19 -2.27
C ALA A 224 -16.83 4.13 -2.60
N CYS A 225 -15.55 4.52 -2.78
CA CYS A 225 -14.46 3.60 -3.09
C CYS A 225 -14.22 2.59 -1.96
N TYR A 226 -14.12 3.04 -0.71
CA TYR A 226 -13.92 2.16 0.44
C TYR A 226 -15.09 1.21 0.64
N THR A 227 -16.32 1.70 0.48
CA THR A 227 -17.53 0.88 0.59
C THR A 227 -17.58 -0.19 -0.50
N ALA A 228 -17.29 0.18 -1.76
CA ALA A 228 -17.28 -0.76 -2.87
C ALA A 228 -16.21 -1.85 -2.71
N ILE A 229 -14.98 -1.50 -2.26
CA ILE A 229 -13.93 -2.48 -1.98
C ILE A 229 -14.33 -3.42 -0.85
N ALA A 230 -14.89 -2.89 0.25
CA ALA A 230 -15.33 -3.71 1.38
C ALA A 230 -16.40 -4.71 0.95
N LEU A 231 -17.44 -4.27 0.27
CA LEU A 231 -18.53 -5.13 -0.21
C LEU A 231 -18.04 -6.15 -1.26
N GLY A 232 -17.15 -5.75 -2.17
CA GLY A 232 -16.56 -6.63 -3.15
C GLY A 232 -15.71 -7.74 -2.51
N THR A 233 -14.90 -7.39 -1.52
CA THR A 233 -14.07 -8.36 -0.78
C THR A 233 -14.94 -9.32 0.03
N MET A 234 -15.98 -8.84 0.70
CA MET A 234 -16.91 -9.68 1.46
C MET A 234 -17.66 -10.68 0.57
N SER A 235 -18.09 -10.26 -0.62
CA SER A 235 -18.90 -11.09 -1.51
C SER A 235 -18.07 -12.04 -2.38
N GLY A 236 -16.89 -11.63 -2.85
CA GLY A 236 -16.11 -12.34 -3.87
C GLY A 236 -14.77 -12.91 -3.41
N GLY A 237 -14.21 -12.42 -2.30
CA GLY A 237 -12.84 -12.73 -1.87
C GLY A 237 -12.61 -14.20 -1.52
N TRP A 238 -13.60 -14.87 -0.95
CA TRP A 238 -13.47 -16.26 -0.49
C TRP A 238 -13.09 -17.27 -1.60
N LYS A 239 -13.59 -17.07 -2.81
CA LYS A 239 -13.27 -17.95 -3.96
C LYS A 239 -11.77 -17.90 -4.29
N ILE A 240 -11.19 -16.72 -4.30
CA ILE A 240 -9.76 -16.53 -4.59
C ILE A 240 -8.91 -17.04 -3.42
N VAL A 241 -9.28 -16.73 -2.16
CA VAL A 241 -8.59 -17.22 -0.95
C VAL A 241 -8.53 -18.75 -0.95
N LYS A 242 -9.65 -19.42 -1.27
CA LYS A 242 -9.70 -20.88 -1.36
C LYS A 242 -8.76 -21.41 -2.45
N THR A 243 -8.72 -20.79 -3.62
CA THR A 243 -7.81 -21.21 -4.70
C THR A 243 -6.35 -21.06 -4.27
N MET A 244 -5.99 -19.95 -3.68
CA MET A 244 -4.62 -19.70 -3.18
C MET A 244 -4.23 -20.70 -2.09
N GLY A 245 -5.10 -20.90 -1.09
CA GLY A 245 -4.81 -21.77 0.05
C GLY A 245 -4.84 -23.28 -0.24
N THR A 246 -5.52 -23.72 -1.30
CA THR A 246 -5.67 -25.17 -1.58
C THR A 246 -4.93 -25.65 -2.83
N ARG A 247 -4.68 -24.77 -3.79
CA ARG A 247 -4.06 -25.14 -5.07
C ARG A 247 -2.64 -24.63 -5.23
N ILE A 248 -2.31 -23.48 -4.63
CA ILE A 248 -1.01 -22.84 -4.82
C ILE A 248 -0.09 -23.13 -3.63
N THR A 249 -0.61 -23.08 -2.41
CA THR A 249 0.14 -23.40 -1.17
C THR A 249 -0.23 -24.80 -0.70
N LYS A 250 0.49 -25.81 -1.17
CA LYS A 250 0.45 -27.17 -0.60
C LYS A 250 1.64 -27.38 0.30
#